data_b0274569bc3527f85ba345c5e0e19374
#
_entry.id   b0274569bc3527f85ba345c5e0e19374
#
_cell.length_a   1.000
_cell.length_b   1.000
_cell.length_c   1.000
_cell.angle_alpha   90.00
_cell.angle_beta   90.00
_cell.angle_gamma   90.00
#
_symmetry.space_group_name_H-M   'P 1'
#
loop_
_entity.id
_entity.type
_entity.pdbx_description
1 polymer ?
#
loop_
_entity_poly.entity_id
_entity_poly.type
_entity_poly.pdbx_seq_one_letter_code
_entity_poly.pdbx_strand_id
1 'polypeptide(L)'
;MRFATWNVNSVKARLPRLLEWLAETRPDVLCLQETKVPQGDFPSAEVSELGYQTAEYGQGRWNGVALLSRVGLEDVRNGFAGEPGYPDPEARAISALCDGIRFMSVYVPNGRTPDDPHYTYKLSWLSALRTALQGDVAAGPVVVAGDFNVAPTDADVWDRAAFAGSTHVTVPEREALEKIRGLGFTDIPARPLKGDRPFTYWDYRAGMFHKNMGMRIDLVYATADLAGAVKDAVVDREARKGKGPSDHAPIVVDLDR
;
A
#
# COMPACT_ATOMS: atom_id res chain seq x y z
N MET A 1 -14.02 -12.76 -3.32
CA MET A 1 -12.71 -12.58 -2.68
C MET A 1 -12.64 -11.18 -2.07
N ARG A 2 -12.13 -11.07 -0.83
CA ARG A 2 -11.85 -9.76 -0.18
C ARG A 2 -10.34 -9.59 -0.04
N PHE A 3 -9.81 -8.45 -0.44
CA PHE A 3 -8.41 -8.12 -0.15
C PHE A 3 -8.27 -6.70 0.41
N ALA A 4 -7.12 -6.42 1.00
CA ALA A 4 -6.88 -5.11 1.61
C ALA A 4 -5.42 -4.70 1.51
N THR A 5 -5.17 -3.40 1.71
CA THR A 5 -3.82 -2.85 1.91
C THR A 5 -3.81 -1.92 3.12
N TRP A 6 -2.74 -1.97 3.90
CA TRP A 6 -2.59 -1.14 5.10
C TRP A 6 -1.12 -0.86 5.43
N ASN A 7 -0.73 0.39 5.40
CA ASN A 7 0.52 0.82 6.04
C ASN A 7 0.30 0.84 7.56
N VAL A 8 0.97 -0.05 8.29
CA VAL A 8 0.78 -0.23 9.74
C VAL A 8 1.73 0.62 10.59
N ASN A 9 2.70 1.27 9.97
CA ASN A 9 3.69 2.11 10.68
C ASN A 9 4.26 1.42 11.94
N SER A 10 4.89 0.26 11.75
CA SER A 10 5.37 -0.72 12.73
C SER A 10 4.34 -1.77 13.14
N VAL A 11 4.54 -2.99 12.62
CA VAL A 11 3.67 -4.14 12.94
C VAL A 11 3.67 -4.48 14.42
N LYS A 12 4.84 -4.45 15.09
CA LYS A 12 4.94 -4.75 16.55
C LYS A 12 4.15 -3.74 17.37
N ALA A 13 4.20 -2.46 17.02
CA ALA A 13 3.46 -1.42 17.74
C ALA A 13 1.95 -1.49 17.51
N ARG A 14 1.50 -2.05 16.39
CA ARG A 14 0.08 -2.17 15.98
C ARG A 14 -0.45 -3.59 16.06
N LEU A 15 0.33 -4.55 16.56
CA LEU A 15 -0.05 -5.96 16.55
C LEU A 15 -1.44 -6.22 17.16
N PRO A 16 -1.80 -5.72 18.36
CA PRO A 16 -3.13 -5.97 18.92
C PRO A 16 -4.25 -5.45 17.99
N ARG A 17 -4.06 -4.30 17.38
CA ARG A 17 -5.04 -3.70 16.45
C ARG A 17 -5.13 -4.46 15.14
N LEU A 18 -3.98 -4.91 14.62
CA LEU A 18 -3.93 -5.72 13.40
C LEU A 18 -4.69 -7.03 13.60
N LEU A 19 -4.47 -7.72 14.74
CA LEU A 19 -5.15 -8.98 15.03
C LEU A 19 -6.65 -8.79 15.20
N GLU A 20 -7.09 -7.75 15.94
CA GLU A 20 -8.52 -7.39 16.08
C GLU A 20 -9.15 -7.12 14.71
N TRP A 21 -8.50 -6.26 13.90
CA TRP A 21 -8.99 -5.90 12.57
C TRP A 21 -9.05 -7.10 11.61
N LEU A 22 -8.04 -7.99 11.65
CA LEU A 22 -8.02 -9.23 10.87
C LEU A 22 -9.17 -10.17 11.26
N ALA A 23 -9.45 -10.29 12.57
CA ALA A 23 -10.54 -11.12 13.07
C ALA A 23 -11.93 -10.62 12.63
N GLU A 24 -12.12 -9.29 12.56
CA GLU A 24 -13.38 -8.64 12.17
C GLU A 24 -13.54 -8.58 10.64
N THR A 25 -12.54 -8.07 9.93
CA THR A 25 -12.61 -7.81 8.49
C THR A 25 -12.41 -9.05 7.65
N ARG A 26 -11.55 -9.99 8.12
CA ARG A 26 -11.24 -11.28 7.51
C ARG A 26 -10.92 -11.20 6.01
N PRO A 27 -10.00 -10.33 5.56
CA PRO A 27 -9.61 -10.32 4.15
C PRO A 27 -8.97 -11.67 3.76
N ASP A 28 -9.14 -12.09 2.50
CA ASP A 28 -8.45 -13.26 1.95
C ASP A 28 -6.97 -12.97 1.73
N VAL A 29 -6.64 -11.72 1.34
CA VAL A 29 -5.26 -11.24 1.19
C VAL A 29 -5.12 -9.85 1.81
N LEU A 30 -4.03 -9.61 2.57
CA LEU A 30 -3.67 -8.30 3.10
C LEU A 30 -2.24 -7.93 2.71
N CYS A 31 -2.10 -6.79 2.04
CA CYS A 31 -0.82 -6.14 1.73
C CYS A 31 -0.45 -5.20 2.87
N LEU A 32 0.71 -5.41 3.51
CA LEU A 32 1.20 -4.57 4.61
C LEU A 32 2.43 -3.77 4.18
N GLN A 33 2.52 -2.53 4.67
CA GLN A 33 3.67 -1.66 4.49
C GLN A 33 4.14 -1.13 5.85
N GLU A 34 5.40 -0.72 5.89
CA GLU A 34 6.10 -0.23 7.08
C GLU A 34 6.02 -1.20 8.28
N THR A 35 6.31 -2.47 8.02
CA THR A 35 6.34 -3.48 9.10
C THR A 35 7.39 -3.18 10.15
N LYS A 36 8.52 -2.53 9.75
CA LYS A 36 9.60 -2.03 10.62
C LYS A 36 10.15 -3.09 11.57
N VAL A 37 10.34 -4.29 11.04
CA VAL A 37 10.98 -5.41 11.73
C VAL A 37 12.09 -6.00 10.85
N PRO A 38 13.14 -6.58 11.46
CA PRO A 38 14.11 -7.39 10.72
C PRO A 38 13.44 -8.56 10.02
N GLN A 39 14.08 -9.08 8.97
CA GLN A 39 13.67 -10.33 8.35
C GLN A 39 13.65 -11.46 9.39
N GLY A 40 12.56 -12.22 9.46
CA GLY A 40 12.34 -13.28 10.45
C GLY A 40 11.69 -12.84 11.76
N ASP A 41 11.49 -11.54 11.97
CA ASP A 41 10.93 -10.97 13.20
C ASP A 41 9.44 -10.57 13.07
N PHE A 42 8.83 -10.86 11.94
CA PHE A 42 7.40 -10.60 11.75
C PHE A 42 6.57 -11.51 12.69
N PRO A 43 5.49 -11.04 13.30
CA PRO A 43 4.65 -11.82 14.23
C PRO A 43 3.78 -12.86 13.48
N SER A 44 4.43 -13.78 12.75
CA SER A 44 3.76 -14.77 11.90
C SER A 44 2.98 -15.80 12.70
N ALA A 45 3.41 -16.10 13.94
CA ALA A 45 2.70 -17.06 14.80
C ALA A 45 1.31 -16.53 15.17
N GLU A 46 1.24 -15.26 15.59
CA GLU A 46 -0.01 -14.61 16.02
C GLU A 46 -1.01 -14.48 14.86
N VAL A 47 -0.55 -14.14 13.64
CA VAL A 47 -1.45 -14.06 12.49
C VAL A 47 -1.86 -15.44 11.98
N SER A 48 -1.03 -16.48 12.18
CA SER A 48 -1.35 -17.84 11.79
C SER A 48 -2.50 -18.44 12.61
N GLU A 49 -2.67 -18.02 13.87
CA GLU A 49 -3.80 -18.39 14.73
C GLU A 49 -5.14 -17.93 14.13
N LEU A 50 -5.14 -16.89 13.29
CA LEU A 50 -6.30 -16.38 12.54
C LEU A 50 -6.42 -17.02 11.14
N GLY A 51 -5.57 -18.00 10.81
CA GLY A 51 -5.61 -18.77 9.57
C GLY A 51 -4.84 -18.11 8.41
N TYR A 52 -3.93 -17.17 8.68
CA TYR A 52 -3.11 -16.53 7.63
C TYR A 52 -1.74 -17.18 7.50
N GLN A 53 -1.35 -17.45 6.26
CA GLN A 53 0.05 -17.63 5.88
C GLN A 53 0.70 -16.25 5.73
N THR A 54 2.01 -16.17 5.97
CA THR A 54 2.78 -14.91 5.91
C THR A 54 3.94 -15.06 4.94
N ALA A 55 4.08 -14.09 4.04
CA ALA A 55 5.31 -13.80 3.31
C ALA A 55 5.77 -12.41 3.73
N GLU A 56 7.05 -12.27 4.11
CA GLU A 56 7.60 -11.00 4.58
C GLU A 56 8.91 -10.66 3.90
N TYR A 57 9.16 -9.35 3.79
CA TYR A 57 10.45 -8.81 3.42
C TYR A 57 10.78 -7.66 4.37
N GLY A 58 11.65 -7.92 5.34
CA GLY A 58 12.00 -7.03 6.44
C GLY A 58 13.42 -6.49 6.34
N GLN A 59 13.66 -5.32 6.96
CA GLN A 59 14.96 -4.63 6.89
C GLN A 59 15.41 -4.04 8.25
N GLY A 60 14.65 -4.26 9.32
CA GLY A 60 14.90 -3.67 10.62
C GLY A 60 13.90 -2.57 10.96
N ARG A 61 14.36 -1.49 11.60
CA ARG A 61 13.46 -0.42 12.11
C ARG A 61 12.86 0.49 11.04
N TRP A 62 13.21 0.31 9.77
CA TRP A 62 12.74 1.09 8.64
C TRP A 62 12.13 0.17 7.58
N ASN A 63 11.24 0.73 6.74
CA ASN A 63 10.65 0.01 5.61
C ASN A 63 9.96 -1.31 6.05
N GLY A 64 10.01 -2.32 5.20
CA GLY A 64 9.41 -3.62 5.43
C GLY A 64 8.00 -3.72 4.86
N VAL A 65 7.77 -4.80 4.12
CA VAL A 65 6.48 -5.14 3.51
C VAL A 65 6.14 -6.60 3.79
N ALA A 66 4.85 -6.91 3.79
CA ALA A 66 4.41 -8.29 3.95
C ALA A 66 3.11 -8.56 3.19
N LEU A 67 2.87 -9.83 2.90
CA LEU A 67 1.60 -10.36 2.44
C LEU A 67 1.08 -11.38 3.45
N LEU A 68 -0.15 -11.22 3.87
CA LEU A 68 -0.89 -12.20 4.65
C LEU A 68 -1.96 -12.79 3.74
N SER A 69 -2.08 -14.13 3.70
CA SER A 69 -3.07 -14.78 2.84
C SER A 69 -3.72 -15.97 3.51
N ARG A 70 -5.03 -16.12 3.30
CA ARG A 70 -5.83 -17.29 3.67
C ARG A 70 -6.12 -18.21 2.47
N VAL A 71 -5.69 -17.78 1.28
CA VAL A 71 -5.98 -18.46 0.00
C VAL A 71 -4.70 -18.91 -0.72
N GLY A 72 -3.63 -19.11 0.03
CA GLY A 72 -2.33 -19.56 -0.45
C GLY A 72 -1.35 -18.41 -0.70
N LEU A 73 -0.06 -18.76 -0.67
CA LEU A 73 1.08 -17.89 -1.03
C LEU A 73 2.04 -18.73 -1.88
N GLU A 74 2.01 -18.54 -3.18
CA GLU A 74 2.88 -19.24 -4.13
C GLU A 74 3.79 -18.23 -4.85
N ASP A 75 4.92 -18.68 -5.35
CA ASP A 75 5.90 -17.86 -6.10
C ASP A 75 6.16 -16.50 -5.42
N VAL A 76 6.53 -16.55 -4.13
CA VAL A 76 6.88 -15.35 -3.34
C VAL A 76 8.16 -14.72 -3.89
N ARG A 77 8.12 -13.41 -4.13
CA ARG A 77 9.26 -12.62 -4.63
C ARG A 77 9.46 -11.40 -3.75
N ASN A 78 10.66 -11.27 -3.17
CA ASN A 78 11.10 -10.08 -2.45
C ASN A 78 11.72 -9.08 -3.43
N GLY A 79 11.22 -7.84 -3.42
CA GLY A 79 11.59 -6.83 -4.40
C GLY A 79 11.10 -7.16 -5.82
N PHE A 80 11.72 -6.53 -6.81
CA PHE A 80 11.49 -6.77 -8.24
C PHE A 80 12.77 -6.52 -9.05
N ALA A 81 12.82 -7.06 -10.27
CA ALA A 81 14.00 -6.92 -11.13
C ALA A 81 14.29 -5.44 -11.46
N GLY A 82 15.50 -4.99 -11.20
CA GLY A 82 15.92 -3.60 -11.43
C GLY A 82 15.49 -2.62 -10.37
N GLU A 83 14.98 -3.09 -9.21
CA GLU A 83 14.64 -2.23 -8.07
C GLU A 83 15.89 -1.46 -7.60
N PRO A 84 15.87 -0.12 -7.60
CA PRO A 84 17.00 0.67 -7.12
C PRO A 84 17.04 0.72 -5.59
N GLY A 85 18.24 0.90 -5.02
CA GLY A 85 18.45 1.13 -3.60
C GLY A 85 18.79 2.58 -3.25
N TYR A 86 18.90 2.88 -1.93
CA TYR A 86 19.27 4.19 -1.45
C TYR A 86 20.09 4.15 -0.12
N PRO A 87 21.40 4.05 -0.20
CA PRO A 87 22.23 3.61 -1.36
C PRO A 87 22.11 2.11 -1.64
N ASP A 88 21.72 1.31 -0.63
CA ASP A 88 21.54 -0.13 -0.71
C ASP A 88 20.06 -0.50 -0.97
N PRO A 89 19.77 -1.71 -1.47
CA PRO A 89 18.40 -2.20 -1.61
C PRO A 89 17.60 -2.08 -0.32
N GLU A 90 16.34 -1.67 -0.44
CA GLU A 90 15.42 -1.50 0.69
C GLU A 90 14.23 -2.45 0.55
N ALA A 91 13.71 -2.93 1.68
CA ALA A 91 12.55 -3.82 1.71
C ALA A 91 11.25 -3.05 1.44
N ARG A 92 10.95 -2.78 0.15
CA ARG A 92 9.82 -1.93 -0.27
C ARG A 92 8.79 -2.60 -1.14
N ALA A 93 9.08 -3.80 -1.66
CA ALA A 93 8.12 -4.55 -2.45
C ALA A 93 8.20 -6.05 -2.13
N ILE A 94 7.04 -6.70 -2.12
CA ILE A 94 6.91 -8.14 -2.03
C ILE A 94 5.71 -8.57 -2.88
N SER A 95 5.83 -9.66 -3.62
CA SER A 95 4.70 -10.20 -4.36
C SER A 95 4.56 -11.71 -4.19
N ALA A 96 3.33 -12.20 -4.35
CA ALA A 96 3.02 -13.63 -4.36
C ALA A 96 1.79 -13.89 -5.23
N LEU A 97 1.63 -15.13 -5.69
CA LEU A 97 0.38 -15.63 -6.24
C LEU A 97 -0.54 -16.08 -5.10
N CYS A 98 -1.74 -15.51 -5.04
CA CYS A 98 -2.79 -15.87 -4.11
C CYS A 98 -4.05 -16.18 -4.92
N ASP A 99 -4.50 -17.43 -4.89
CA ASP A 99 -5.65 -17.90 -5.69
C ASP A 99 -5.56 -17.48 -7.18
N GLY A 100 -4.36 -17.62 -7.78
CA GLY A 100 -4.08 -17.32 -9.18
C GLY A 100 -4.00 -15.84 -9.54
N ILE A 101 -4.06 -14.92 -8.58
CA ILE A 101 -3.82 -13.48 -8.75
C ILE A 101 -2.44 -13.14 -8.20
N ARG A 102 -1.64 -12.37 -8.96
CA ARG A 102 -0.40 -11.78 -8.47
C ARG A 102 -0.73 -10.55 -7.61
N PHE A 103 -0.58 -10.67 -6.29
CA PHE A 103 -0.63 -9.55 -5.37
C PHE A 103 0.78 -9.00 -5.15
N MET A 104 0.93 -7.68 -5.24
CA MET A 104 2.16 -6.99 -4.92
C MET A 104 1.89 -5.90 -3.89
N SER A 105 2.52 -6.03 -2.71
CA SER A 105 2.53 -4.97 -1.67
C SER A 105 3.71 -4.05 -1.93
N VAL A 106 3.45 -2.74 -2.03
CA VAL A 106 4.48 -1.73 -2.31
C VAL A 106 4.52 -0.62 -1.26
N TYR A 107 5.73 -0.20 -0.90
CA TYR A 107 6.01 0.97 -0.09
C TYR A 107 6.95 1.89 -0.86
N VAL A 108 6.38 2.77 -1.67
CA VAL A 108 7.13 3.70 -2.52
C VAL A 108 7.95 4.67 -1.65
N PRO A 109 9.20 5.01 -1.98
CA PRO A 109 9.98 5.99 -1.24
C PRO A 109 9.22 7.30 -1.05
N ASN A 110 9.30 7.90 0.15
CA ASN A 110 8.59 9.14 0.46
C ASN A 110 8.97 10.32 -0.45
N GLY A 111 10.26 10.44 -0.80
CA GLY A 111 10.78 11.54 -1.62
C GLY A 111 11.26 12.75 -0.80
N ARG A 112 10.85 12.89 0.45
CA ARG A 112 11.19 14.01 1.36
C ARG A 112 10.81 15.37 0.79
N THR A 113 11.70 16.00 0.02
CA THR A 113 11.44 17.24 -0.72
C THR A 113 11.91 17.13 -2.16
N PRO A 114 11.36 17.89 -3.12
CA PRO A 114 11.77 17.81 -4.52
C PRO A 114 13.27 18.04 -4.79
N ASP A 115 13.95 18.76 -3.90
CA ASP A 115 15.39 19.02 -4.00
C ASP A 115 16.27 17.95 -3.31
N ASP A 116 15.67 17.00 -2.59
CA ASP A 116 16.41 15.93 -1.91
C ASP A 116 16.76 14.82 -2.91
N PRO A 117 17.98 14.23 -2.86
CA PRO A 117 18.33 13.06 -3.67
C PRO A 117 17.35 11.88 -3.50
N HIS A 118 16.67 11.78 -2.36
CA HIS A 118 15.63 10.78 -2.12
C HIS A 118 14.40 10.96 -3.03
N TYR A 119 14.16 12.16 -3.56
CA TYR A 119 13.12 12.40 -4.55
C TYR A 119 13.48 11.79 -5.91
N THR A 120 14.73 11.96 -6.35
CA THR A 120 15.24 11.29 -7.56
C THR A 120 15.17 9.77 -7.41
N TYR A 121 15.54 9.24 -6.25
CA TYR A 121 15.38 7.83 -5.92
C TYR A 121 13.92 7.37 -6.06
N LYS A 122 12.95 8.12 -5.50
CA LYS A 122 11.52 7.83 -5.64
C LYS A 122 11.07 7.70 -7.09
N LEU A 123 11.43 8.68 -7.93
CA LEU A 123 11.05 8.64 -9.35
C LEU A 123 11.70 7.47 -10.10
N SER A 124 12.97 7.16 -9.80
CA SER A 124 13.66 6.00 -10.35
C SER A 124 13.01 4.69 -9.91
N TRP A 125 12.59 4.60 -8.65
CA TRP A 125 11.90 3.45 -8.08
C TRP A 125 10.54 3.21 -8.77
N LEU A 126 9.73 4.25 -8.95
CA LEU A 126 8.47 4.17 -9.69
C LEU A 126 8.65 3.75 -11.16
N SER A 127 9.72 4.23 -11.80
CA SER A 127 10.05 3.84 -13.17
C SER A 127 10.44 2.36 -13.26
N ALA A 128 11.24 1.87 -12.31
CA ALA A 128 11.64 0.47 -12.24
C ALA A 128 10.43 -0.44 -11.90
N LEU A 129 9.56 -0.03 -10.97
CA LEU A 129 8.30 -0.72 -10.69
C LEU A 129 7.45 -0.88 -11.95
N ARG A 130 7.27 0.20 -12.73
CA ARG A 130 6.54 0.13 -14.01
C ARG A 130 7.13 -0.93 -14.94
N THR A 131 8.46 -1.00 -15.04
CA THR A 131 9.15 -1.98 -15.90
C THR A 131 8.90 -3.41 -15.43
N ALA A 132 8.96 -3.67 -14.13
CA ALA A 132 8.69 -4.99 -13.56
C ALA A 132 7.24 -5.42 -13.81
N LEU A 133 6.28 -4.52 -13.62
CA LEU A 133 4.86 -4.79 -13.82
C LEU A 133 4.49 -5.14 -15.27
N GLN A 134 5.27 -4.73 -16.27
CA GLN A 134 5.03 -5.14 -17.68
C GLN A 134 5.09 -6.66 -17.84
N GLY A 135 6.04 -7.32 -17.15
CA GLY A 135 6.16 -8.78 -17.17
C GLY A 135 5.00 -9.47 -16.43
N ASP A 136 4.62 -8.94 -15.27
CA ASP A 136 3.56 -9.52 -14.46
C ASP A 136 2.18 -9.42 -15.15
N VAL A 137 1.85 -8.27 -15.75
CA VAL A 137 0.60 -8.09 -16.53
C VAL A 137 0.52 -9.03 -17.72
N ALA A 138 1.65 -9.31 -18.38
CA ALA A 138 1.69 -10.26 -19.49
C ALA A 138 1.47 -11.72 -19.03
N ALA A 139 1.76 -12.02 -17.75
CA ALA A 139 1.62 -13.36 -17.18
C ALA A 139 0.23 -13.68 -16.62
N GLY A 140 -0.57 -12.65 -16.27
CA GLY A 140 -1.92 -12.87 -15.74
C GLY A 140 -2.50 -11.70 -14.95
N PRO A 141 -3.56 -11.95 -14.16
CA PRO A 141 -4.20 -10.91 -13.35
C PRO A 141 -3.29 -10.42 -12.22
N VAL A 142 -3.22 -9.10 -12.06
CA VAL A 142 -2.33 -8.44 -11.08
C VAL A 142 -3.11 -7.41 -10.25
N VAL A 143 -2.84 -7.40 -8.94
CA VAL A 143 -3.16 -6.32 -8.02
C VAL A 143 -1.85 -5.75 -7.46
N VAL A 144 -1.65 -4.43 -7.61
CA VAL A 144 -0.56 -3.71 -6.95
C VAL A 144 -1.20 -2.76 -5.94
N ALA A 145 -0.93 -2.96 -4.67
CA ALA A 145 -1.56 -2.18 -3.60
C ALA A 145 -0.54 -1.77 -2.55
N GLY A 146 -0.73 -0.61 -1.97
CA GLY A 146 0.16 -0.13 -0.91
C GLY A 146 0.24 1.38 -0.81
N ASP A 147 1.23 1.82 -0.05
CA ASP A 147 1.56 3.22 0.10
C ASP A 147 2.45 3.69 -1.06
N PHE A 148 1.83 4.41 -1.98
CA PHE A 148 2.52 4.98 -3.14
C PHE A 148 3.21 6.31 -2.84
N ASN A 149 2.92 6.90 -1.67
CA ASN A 149 3.44 8.22 -1.31
C ASN A 149 3.20 9.30 -2.40
N VAL A 150 2.16 9.13 -3.23
CA VAL A 150 1.73 10.08 -4.27
C VAL A 150 0.22 10.23 -4.20
N ALA A 151 -0.26 11.47 -4.15
CA ALA A 151 -1.66 11.82 -4.33
C ALA A 151 -1.95 12.03 -5.82
N PRO A 152 -2.77 11.16 -6.46
CA PRO A 152 -2.96 11.17 -7.91
C PRO A 152 -3.51 12.49 -8.46
N THR A 153 -4.40 13.13 -7.72
CA THR A 153 -5.07 14.37 -8.12
C THR A 153 -5.08 15.42 -7.02
N ASP A 154 -5.52 16.62 -7.33
CA ASP A 154 -5.69 17.67 -6.33
C ASP A 154 -6.85 17.39 -5.34
N ALA A 155 -7.81 16.55 -5.73
CA ALA A 155 -8.88 16.09 -4.84
C ALA A 155 -8.38 15.10 -3.77
N ASP A 156 -7.20 14.50 -3.97
CA ASP A 156 -6.60 13.51 -3.09
C ASP A 156 -5.78 14.12 -1.94
N VAL A 157 -5.78 15.43 -1.81
CA VAL A 157 -5.19 16.18 -0.68
C VAL A 157 -6.22 17.13 -0.06
N TRP A 158 -6.10 17.37 1.23
CA TRP A 158 -7.03 18.23 1.95
C TRP A 158 -6.98 19.71 1.49
N ASP A 159 -5.81 20.19 1.09
CA ASP A 159 -5.59 21.53 0.52
C ASP A 159 -4.38 21.49 -0.41
N ARG A 160 -4.60 21.70 -1.72
CA ARG A 160 -3.52 21.70 -2.71
C ARG A 160 -2.47 22.80 -2.45
N ALA A 161 -2.89 23.96 -1.95
CA ALA A 161 -1.99 25.08 -1.67
C ALA A 161 -1.01 24.76 -0.52
N ALA A 162 -1.46 24.00 0.48
CA ALA A 162 -0.60 23.55 1.58
C ALA A 162 0.55 22.62 1.13
N PHE A 163 0.42 22.00 -0.05
CA PHE A 163 1.44 21.11 -0.63
C PHE A 163 2.23 21.75 -1.78
N ALA A 164 2.11 23.08 -1.99
CA ALA A 164 2.88 23.76 -3.03
C ALA A 164 4.39 23.56 -2.79
N GLY A 165 5.10 23.04 -3.81
CA GLY A 165 6.53 22.73 -3.71
C GLY A 165 6.91 21.51 -2.87
N SER A 166 5.92 20.71 -2.41
CA SER A 166 6.16 19.51 -1.63
C SER A 166 6.14 18.26 -2.51
N THR A 167 6.75 17.17 -2.03
CA THR A 167 6.56 15.81 -2.57
C THR A 167 5.07 15.38 -2.45
N HIS A 168 4.70 14.28 -3.02
CA HIS A 168 3.37 13.66 -3.13
C HIS A 168 2.43 14.27 -4.17
N VAL A 169 2.65 15.51 -4.64
CA VAL A 169 1.73 16.23 -5.54
C VAL A 169 2.39 16.78 -6.78
N THR A 170 3.65 16.48 -7.01
CA THR A 170 4.40 17.02 -8.16
C THR A 170 3.95 16.37 -9.47
N VAL A 171 4.14 17.10 -10.56
CA VAL A 171 3.84 16.58 -11.91
C VAL A 171 4.62 15.31 -12.22
N PRO A 172 5.96 15.21 -11.98
CA PRO A 172 6.69 13.97 -12.27
C PRO A 172 6.20 12.75 -11.50
N GLU A 173 5.77 12.92 -10.23
CA GLU A 173 5.20 11.83 -9.43
C GLU A 173 3.89 11.32 -10.04
N ARG A 174 2.99 12.22 -10.39
CA ARG A 174 1.69 11.90 -11.02
C ARG A 174 1.86 11.29 -12.41
N GLU A 175 2.79 11.78 -13.21
CA GLU A 175 3.13 11.18 -14.50
C GLU A 175 3.67 9.76 -14.36
N ALA A 176 4.42 9.45 -13.27
CA ALA A 176 4.88 8.11 -13.00
C ALA A 176 3.70 7.15 -12.72
N LEU A 177 2.68 7.59 -11.97
CA LEU A 177 1.45 6.82 -11.77
C LEU A 177 0.68 6.61 -13.09
N GLU A 178 0.55 7.64 -13.92
CA GLU A 178 -0.11 7.52 -15.22
C GLU A 178 0.61 6.52 -16.16
N LYS A 179 1.94 6.46 -16.10
CA LYS A 179 2.72 5.46 -16.85
C LYS A 179 2.47 4.03 -16.35
N ILE A 180 2.22 3.83 -15.04
CA ILE A 180 1.79 2.53 -14.49
C ILE A 180 0.37 2.20 -14.99
N ARG A 181 -0.57 3.14 -14.92
CA ARG A 181 -1.94 2.97 -15.45
C ARG A 181 -1.95 2.62 -16.93
N GLY A 182 -1.03 3.22 -17.70
CA GLY A 182 -0.85 2.94 -19.14
C GLY A 182 -0.47 1.49 -19.48
N LEU A 183 -0.12 0.66 -18.49
CA LEU A 183 0.07 -0.79 -18.65
C LEU A 183 -1.25 -1.59 -18.63
N GLY A 184 -2.40 -0.93 -18.50
CA GLY A 184 -3.72 -1.57 -18.41
C GLY A 184 -4.25 -1.68 -16.97
N PHE A 185 -3.64 -0.97 -16.02
CA PHE A 185 -4.15 -0.89 -14.65
C PHE A 185 -5.26 0.17 -14.51
N THR A 186 -6.22 -0.15 -13.67
CA THR A 186 -7.23 0.79 -13.17
C THR A 186 -6.93 1.12 -11.72
N ASP A 187 -6.90 2.41 -11.36
CA ASP A 187 -6.93 2.86 -9.96
C ASP A 187 -8.34 2.60 -9.41
N ILE A 188 -8.44 1.73 -8.40
CA ILE A 188 -9.73 1.34 -7.82
C ILE A 188 -10.20 2.45 -6.87
N PRO A 189 -11.31 3.13 -7.19
CA PRO A 189 -11.80 4.23 -6.37
C PRO A 189 -12.44 3.69 -5.10
N ALA A 190 -11.75 3.79 -3.96
CA ALA A 190 -12.32 3.46 -2.67
C ALA A 190 -13.17 4.63 -2.17
N ARG A 191 -14.40 4.33 -1.72
CA ARG A 191 -15.26 5.33 -1.08
C ARG A 191 -14.91 5.47 0.40
N PRO A 192 -15.09 6.64 1.03
CA PRO A 192 -14.96 6.76 2.47
C PRO A 192 -16.15 6.09 3.16
N LEU A 193 -15.94 5.41 4.30
CA LEU A 193 -17.02 4.93 5.17
C LEU A 193 -17.71 6.10 5.87
N LYS A 194 -17.01 7.21 6.07
CA LYS A 194 -17.53 8.42 6.73
C LYS A 194 -16.86 9.67 6.16
N GLY A 195 -17.65 10.70 5.92
CA GLY A 195 -17.20 11.94 5.28
C GLY A 195 -17.32 11.84 3.75
N ASP A 196 -16.68 12.79 3.06
CA ASP A 196 -16.81 13.00 1.61
C ASP A 196 -15.51 12.69 0.85
N ARG A 197 -14.39 12.49 1.55
CA ARG A 197 -13.08 12.27 0.94
C ARG A 197 -12.45 10.94 1.37
N PRO A 198 -11.95 10.15 0.42
CA PRO A 198 -11.34 8.83 0.69
C PRO A 198 -9.86 8.97 1.10
N PHE A 199 -9.55 9.87 2.03
CA PHE A 199 -8.20 9.97 2.53
C PHE A 199 -7.79 8.70 3.26
N THR A 200 -6.54 8.30 3.07
CA THR A 200 -5.96 7.10 3.67
C THR A 200 -4.90 7.43 4.72
N TYR A 201 -4.34 8.63 4.70
CA TYR A 201 -3.28 9.09 5.58
C TYR A 201 -3.64 10.42 6.26
N TRP A 202 -3.28 10.54 7.56
CA TRP A 202 -3.36 11.78 8.34
C TRP A 202 -2.19 11.84 9.31
N ASP A 203 -1.37 12.89 9.24
CA ASP A 203 -0.30 13.12 10.20
C ASP A 203 -0.83 13.10 11.65
N TYR A 204 -0.04 12.55 12.57
CA TYR A 204 -0.38 12.54 14.00
C TYR A 204 -0.43 13.94 14.61
N ARG A 205 0.30 14.89 14.04
CA ARG A 205 0.46 16.26 14.55
C ARG A 205 -0.77 17.11 14.30
N ALA A 206 -0.90 18.18 15.08
CA ALA A 206 -1.90 19.25 14.91
C ALA A 206 -3.37 18.78 14.85
N GLY A 207 -3.68 17.58 15.28
CA GLY A 207 -5.04 17.01 15.23
C GLY A 207 -5.57 16.81 13.79
N MET A 208 -4.69 16.58 12.83
CA MET A 208 -5.06 16.48 11.40
C MET A 208 -6.13 15.44 11.12
N PHE A 209 -6.12 14.30 11.81
CA PHE A 209 -7.16 13.28 11.67
C PHE A 209 -8.56 13.82 12.05
N HIS A 210 -8.67 14.53 13.17
CA HIS A 210 -9.95 15.09 13.63
C HIS A 210 -10.48 16.20 12.72
N LYS A 211 -9.56 16.97 12.13
CA LYS A 211 -9.86 18.06 11.17
C LYS A 211 -10.08 17.55 9.74
N ASN A 212 -9.91 16.24 9.51
CA ASN A 212 -9.93 15.62 8.19
C ASN A 212 -8.93 16.23 7.19
N MET A 213 -7.76 16.66 7.69
CA MET A 213 -6.67 17.19 6.87
C MET A 213 -5.74 16.03 6.46
N GLY A 214 -6.18 15.27 5.48
CA GLY A 214 -5.54 14.03 5.04
C GLY A 214 -5.13 14.02 3.58
N MET A 215 -4.58 12.87 3.16
CA MET A 215 -4.22 12.57 1.78
C MET A 215 -4.67 11.15 1.41
N ARG A 216 -5.02 10.90 0.15
CA ARG A 216 -5.11 9.57 -0.43
C ARG A 216 -3.77 9.27 -1.11
N ILE A 217 -2.93 8.50 -0.45
CA ILE A 217 -1.61 8.09 -0.93
C ILE A 217 -1.41 6.57 -0.90
N ASP A 218 -2.29 5.84 -0.21
CA ASP A 218 -2.44 4.41 -0.38
C ASP A 218 -3.38 4.17 -1.56
N LEU A 219 -2.93 3.35 -2.53
CA LEU A 219 -3.64 3.13 -3.78
C LEU A 219 -3.77 1.63 -4.05
N VAL A 220 -4.78 1.28 -4.84
CA VAL A 220 -5.00 -0.07 -5.34
C VAL A 220 -5.10 0.00 -6.85
N TYR A 221 -4.15 -0.59 -7.55
CA TYR A 221 -4.17 -0.79 -8.98
C TYR A 221 -4.49 -2.25 -9.31
N ALA A 222 -5.46 -2.48 -10.17
CA ALA A 222 -5.84 -3.81 -10.62
C ALA A 222 -5.90 -3.86 -12.14
N THR A 223 -5.57 -5.02 -12.73
CA THR A 223 -5.81 -5.28 -14.17
C THR A 223 -7.28 -5.18 -14.51
N ALA A 224 -7.62 -4.90 -15.77
CA ALA A 224 -8.96 -4.53 -16.20
C ALA A 224 -10.03 -5.58 -15.86
N ASP A 225 -9.70 -6.86 -15.93
CA ASP A 225 -10.58 -7.98 -15.57
C ASP A 225 -10.94 -7.96 -14.07
N LEU A 226 -9.94 -7.76 -13.22
CA LEU A 226 -10.16 -7.63 -11.77
C LEU A 226 -10.89 -6.33 -11.42
N ALA A 227 -10.53 -5.22 -12.06
CA ALA A 227 -11.21 -3.95 -11.86
C ALA A 227 -12.70 -4.02 -12.22
N GLY A 228 -13.04 -4.76 -13.28
CA GLY A 228 -14.43 -5.02 -13.67
C GLY A 228 -15.21 -5.92 -12.70
N ALA A 229 -14.51 -6.70 -11.88
CA ALA A 229 -15.09 -7.58 -10.86
C ALA A 229 -15.23 -6.91 -9.47
N VAL A 230 -14.81 -5.66 -9.30
CA VAL A 230 -14.93 -4.95 -8.02
C VAL A 230 -16.41 -4.68 -7.72
N LYS A 231 -16.87 -5.20 -6.58
CA LYS A 231 -18.21 -4.93 -6.04
C LYS A 231 -18.26 -3.71 -5.14
N ASP A 232 -17.26 -3.59 -4.28
CA ASP A 232 -17.13 -2.47 -3.34
C ASP A 232 -15.66 -2.24 -3.01
N ALA A 233 -15.31 -0.98 -2.73
CA ALA A 233 -14.02 -0.60 -2.22
C ALA A 233 -14.19 0.53 -1.20
N VAL A 234 -13.63 0.37 0.00
CA VAL A 234 -13.81 1.32 1.10
C VAL A 234 -12.50 1.65 1.79
N VAL A 235 -12.39 2.89 2.27
CA VAL A 235 -11.35 3.28 3.24
C VAL A 235 -11.93 3.09 4.65
N ASP A 236 -11.38 2.15 5.40
CA ASP A 236 -11.79 1.89 6.78
C ASP A 236 -11.15 2.89 7.75
N ARG A 237 -11.72 4.09 7.78
CA ARG A 237 -11.28 5.18 8.66
C ARG A 237 -11.43 4.83 10.15
N GLU A 238 -12.27 3.86 10.51
CA GLU A 238 -12.47 3.45 11.90
C GLU A 238 -11.20 2.80 12.49
N ALA A 239 -10.38 2.12 11.66
CA ALA A 239 -9.08 1.60 12.06
C ALA A 239 -8.09 2.67 12.55
N ARG A 240 -8.35 3.96 12.25
CA ARG A 240 -7.58 5.12 12.72
C ARG A 240 -7.98 5.62 14.10
N LYS A 241 -9.07 5.13 14.68
CA LYS A 241 -9.58 5.54 15.99
C LYS A 241 -8.98 4.69 17.14
N GLY A 242 -9.11 5.18 18.36
CA GLY A 242 -8.69 4.46 19.57
C GLY A 242 -7.22 4.68 19.92
N LYS A 243 -6.64 3.75 20.69
CA LYS A 243 -5.28 3.87 21.25
C LYS A 243 -4.24 3.33 20.26
N GLY A 244 -3.21 4.13 19.96
CA GLY A 244 -2.04 3.71 19.18
C GLY A 244 -2.34 3.29 17.73
N PRO A 245 -3.19 4.01 16.96
CA PRO A 245 -3.47 3.64 15.57
C PRO A 245 -2.26 3.91 14.68
N SER A 246 -2.24 3.31 13.49
CA SER A 246 -1.38 3.79 12.39
C SER A 246 -1.81 5.20 11.98
N ASP A 247 -0.96 5.98 11.32
CA ASP A 247 -1.32 7.23 10.63
C ASP A 247 -2.04 6.97 9.31
N HIS A 248 -2.07 5.73 8.83
CA HIS A 248 -2.85 5.28 7.69
C HIS A 248 -4.09 4.48 8.10
N ALA A 249 -5.12 4.52 7.26
CA ALA A 249 -6.30 3.67 7.32
C ALA A 249 -6.23 2.61 6.21
N PRO A 250 -6.69 1.37 6.44
CA PRO A 250 -6.70 0.35 5.41
C PRO A 250 -7.71 0.66 4.30
N ILE A 251 -7.40 0.22 3.08
CA ILE A 251 -8.36 0.11 1.98
C ILE A 251 -8.77 -1.36 1.91
N VAL A 252 -10.07 -1.61 1.87
CA VAL A 252 -10.67 -2.93 1.70
C VAL A 252 -11.40 -2.98 0.38
N VAL A 253 -11.18 -4.03 -0.40
CA VAL A 253 -11.78 -4.24 -1.73
C VAL A 253 -12.46 -5.60 -1.76
N ASP A 254 -13.71 -5.63 -2.19
CA ASP A 254 -14.49 -6.84 -2.43
C ASP A 254 -14.61 -7.11 -3.94
N LEU A 255 -14.17 -8.29 -4.37
CA LEU A 255 -14.29 -8.79 -5.73
C LEU A 255 -15.42 -9.82 -5.84
N ASP A 256 -16.12 -9.81 -6.97
CA ASP A 256 -17.01 -10.88 -7.38
C ASP A 256 -16.23 -12.03 -8.01
N ARG A 257 -15.64 -12.85 -7.13
CA ARG A 257 -14.83 -13.99 -7.53
C ARG A 257 -14.85 -15.07 -6.45
#